data_313a7c0c803e8b3458951b49af55f4ee
#
_entry.id   313a7c0c803e8b3458951b49af55f4ee
#
_cell.length_a   1.000
_cell.length_b   1.000
_cell.length_c   1.000
_cell.angle_alpha   90.00
_cell.angle_beta   90.00
_cell.angle_gamma   90.00
#
_symmetry.space_group_name_H-M   'P 1'
#
loop_
_entity.id
_entity.type
_entity.pdbx_description
1 polymer ?
#
loop_
_entity_poly.entity_id
_entity_poly.type
_entity_poly.pdbx_seq_one_letter_code
_entity_poly.pdbx_strand_id
1 'polypeptide(L)'
;MNSSDVATSSITTTTSTTAQRRLMRDLRDLTQNPVEGINAAPINADNIFEWNAILDGPEDSLFEDASFVLTLKFPQDYPNHPPVVKFVTKVFHPNIYMDGSICLDILQHRWSASLDVSTLLISIRSLLTDPNPASPANSEAAMLYQNHRRDYERRVRECIDQQLMEDDDNDDVDNEKSTTDKKNNISTTSTTTSPPAASD
;
A
#
# COMPACT_ATOMS: atom_id res chain seq x y z
N MET A 1 -2.46 -53.10 -34.57
CA MET A 1 -1.28 -52.48 -33.99
C MET A 1 -1.71 -51.05 -33.58
N ASN A 2 -2.11 -50.90 -32.35
CA ASN A 2 -2.55 -49.60 -31.82
C ASN A 2 -1.43 -49.00 -31.00
N SER A 3 -0.84 -47.94 -31.49
CA SER A 3 0.12 -47.16 -30.73
C SER A 3 -0.64 -46.11 -29.96
N SER A 4 -0.61 -46.24 -28.61
CA SER A 4 -1.16 -45.31 -27.68
C SER A 4 -0.12 -44.23 -27.43
N ASP A 5 -0.34 -43.01 -27.98
CA ASP A 5 0.44 -41.82 -27.64
C ASP A 5 0.06 -41.35 -26.24
N VAL A 6 0.94 -41.65 -25.27
CA VAL A 6 0.86 -41.08 -23.93
C VAL A 6 1.44 -39.66 -23.99
N ALA A 7 0.59 -38.66 -23.99
CA ALA A 7 1.00 -37.27 -23.83
C ALA A 7 1.59 -37.09 -22.42
N THR A 8 2.91 -36.96 -22.35
CA THR A 8 3.62 -36.60 -21.13
C THR A 8 3.41 -35.14 -20.85
N SER A 9 2.48 -34.85 -19.94
CA SER A 9 2.29 -33.50 -19.42
C SER A 9 3.55 -33.09 -18.65
N SER A 10 4.34 -32.23 -19.23
CA SER A 10 5.50 -31.63 -18.58
C SER A 10 5.01 -30.68 -17.48
N ILE A 11 5.04 -31.13 -16.24
CA ILE A 11 4.85 -30.29 -15.06
C ILE A 11 6.05 -29.36 -15.00
N THR A 12 5.88 -28.12 -15.45
CA THR A 12 6.88 -27.07 -15.33
C THR A 12 6.96 -26.68 -13.85
N THR A 13 7.85 -27.32 -13.10
CA THR A 13 8.16 -26.92 -11.73
C THR A 13 8.86 -25.57 -11.80
N THR A 14 8.10 -24.48 -11.63
CA THR A 14 8.65 -23.12 -11.56
C THR A 14 9.54 -23.04 -10.33
N THR A 15 10.84 -23.12 -10.52
CA THR A 15 11.81 -22.98 -9.42
C THR A 15 11.81 -21.55 -8.93
N SER A 16 11.37 -21.33 -7.68
CA SER A 16 11.38 -20.03 -7.03
C SER A 16 12.78 -19.42 -7.00
N THR A 17 12.92 -18.15 -7.45
CA THR A 17 14.20 -17.44 -7.44
C THR A 17 14.67 -17.14 -6.02
N THR A 18 15.94 -16.76 -5.87
CA THR A 18 16.49 -16.33 -4.55
C THR A 18 15.75 -15.14 -4.01
N ALA A 19 15.41 -14.16 -4.86
CA ALA A 19 14.63 -12.99 -4.49
C ALA A 19 13.21 -13.37 -4.02
N GLN A 20 12.52 -14.25 -4.75
CA GLN A 20 11.18 -14.72 -4.35
C GLN A 20 11.22 -15.42 -2.99
N ARG A 21 12.20 -16.32 -2.74
CA ARG A 21 12.35 -16.99 -1.45
C ARG A 21 12.63 -16.02 -0.31
N ARG A 22 13.43 -14.96 -0.57
CA ARG A 22 13.71 -13.92 0.41
C ARG A 22 12.44 -13.11 0.71
N LEU A 23 11.69 -12.66 -0.29
CA LEU A 23 10.43 -11.92 -0.12
C LEU A 23 9.36 -12.74 0.60
N MET A 24 9.24 -14.03 0.29
CA MET A 24 8.33 -14.92 1.01
C MET A 24 8.72 -15.12 2.48
N ARG A 25 10.01 -15.07 2.80
CA ARG A 25 10.48 -15.10 4.19
C ARG A 25 10.12 -13.78 4.88
N ASP A 26 10.44 -12.64 4.27
CA ASP A 26 10.16 -11.32 4.83
C ASP A 26 8.64 -11.13 5.07
N LEU A 27 7.79 -11.60 4.14
CA LEU A 27 6.33 -11.60 4.31
C LEU A 27 5.87 -12.47 5.50
N ARG A 28 6.44 -13.65 5.63
CA ARG A 28 6.14 -14.54 6.76
C ARG A 28 6.55 -13.92 8.08
N ASP A 29 7.74 -13.32 8.12
CA ASP A 29 8.27 -12.68 9.32
C ASP A 29 7.39 -11.50 9.75
N LEU A 30 6.95 -10.64 8.82
CA LEU A 30 5.97 -9.57 9.09
C LEU A 30 4.62 -10.11 9.59
N THR A 31 4.15 -11.23 9.04
CA THR A 31 2.88 -11.83 9.44
C THR A 31 2.95 -12.49 10.83
N GLN A 32 4.07 -13.12 11.15
CA GLN A 32 4.26 -13.82 12.43
C GLN A 32 4.66 -12.88 13.57
N ASN A 33 5.36 -11.80 13.25
CA ASN A 33 5.86 -10.80 14.18
C ASN A 33 5.38 -9.40 13.73
N PRO A 34 4.08 -9.11 13.82
CA PRO A 34 3.53 -7.82 13.39
C PRO A 34 4.15 -6.69 14.20
N VAL A 35 4.49 -5.60 13.50
CA VAL A 35 4.97 -4.36 14.11
C VAL A 35 3.80 -3.41 14.20
N GLU A 36 3.58 -2.85 15.39
CA GLU A 36 2.50 -1.90 15.62
C GLU A 36 2.60 -0.69 14.69
N GLY A 37 1.47 -0.33 14.07
CA GLY A 37 1.39 0.76 13.10
C GLY A 37 2.10 0.49 11.77
N ILE A 38 2.44 -0.76 11.45
CA ILE A 38 3.04 -1.17 10.17
C ILE A 38 2.31 -2.37 9.61
N ASN A 39 1.74 -2.22 8.42
CA ASN A 39 1.16 -3.32 7.67
C ASN A 39 1.72 -3.31 6.24
N ALA A 40 2.13 -4.48 5.72
CA ALA A 40 2.61 -4.58 4.35
C ALA A 40 2.33 -5.96 3.76
N ALA A 41 1.92 -5.98 2.49
CA ALA A 41 1.63 -7.21 1.76
C ALA A 41 1.81 -7.01 0.25
N PRO A 42 2.06 -8.09 -0.51
CA PRO A 42 1.99 -8.05 -1.97
C PRO A 42 0.63 -7.54 -2.45
N ILE A 43 0.64 -6.67 -3.47
CA ILE A 43 -0.58 -6.12 -4.09
C ILE A 43 -1.37 -7.25 -4.76
N ASN A 44 -0.66 -8.23 -5.33
CA ASN A 44 -1.24 -9.34 -6.07
C ASN A 44 -0.55 -10.65 -5.65
N ALA A 45 -1.34 -11.71 -5.47
CA ALA A 45 -0.82 -13.04 -5.10
C ALA A 45 0.15 -13.62 -6.14
N ASP A 46 0.01 -13.24 -7.41
CA ASP A 46 0.85 -13.73 -8.52
C ASP A 46 2.17 -12.95 -8.66
N ASN A 47 2.29 -11.78 -8.02
CA ASN A 47 3.46 -10.91 -8.12
C ASN A 47 3.98 -10.48 -6.75
N ILE A 48 4.92 -11.27 -6.21
CA ILE A 48 5.56 -10.97 -4.91
C ILE A 48 6.54 -9.79 -4.95
N PHE A 49 6.82 -9.21 -6.12
CA PHE A 49 7.78 -8.12 -6.26
C PHE A 49 7.16 -6.72 -6.09
N GLU A 50 5.85 -6.62 -5.97
CA GLU A 50 5.17 -5.36 -5.75
C GLU A 50 4.27 -5.43 -4.52
N TRP A 51 4.53 -4.57 -3.54
CA TRP A 51 3.79 -4.53 -2.28
C TRP A 51 3.19 -3.16 -2.05
N ASN A 52 2.07 -3.15 -1.34
CA ASN A 52 1.59 -1.98 -0.62
C ASN A 52 1.96 -2.09 0.85
N ALA A 53 2.26 -0.94 1.46
CA ALA A 53 2.41 -0.83 2.90
C ALA A 53 1.54 0.31 3.42
N ILE A 54 1.08 0.16 4.65
CA ILE A 54 0.41 1.20 5.43
C ILE A 54 1.29 1.45 6.66
N LEU A 55 1.65 2.70 6.88
CA LEU A 55 2.37 3.17 8.05
C LEU A 55 1.49 4.16 8.82
N ASP A 56 1.12 3.81 10.03
CA ASP A 56 0.52 4.78 10.95
C ASP A 56 1.59 5.75 11.44
N GLY A 57 1.22 7.01 11.55
CA GLY A 57 2.11 8.03 12.06
C GLY A 57 2.62 7.66 13.46
N PRO A 58 3.86 8.01 13.80
CA PRO A 58 4.40 7.74 15.13
C PRO A 58 3.64 8.51 16.20
N GLU A 59 3.39 7.86 17.33
CA GLU A 59 2.82 8.51 18.52
C GLU A 59 3.65 9.73 18.96
N ASP A 60 3.04 10.68 19.59
CA ASP A 60 3.64 11.94 20.06
C ASP A 60 4.34 12.74 18.92
N SER A 61 3.95 12.52 17.66
CA SER A 61 4.48 13.24 16.50
C SER A 61 3.43 14.13 15.83
N LEU A 62 3.89 14.95 14.87
CA LEU A 62 2.98 15.74 14.02
C LEU A 62 2.13 14.88 13.08
N PHE A 63 2.43 13.60 12.98
CA PHE A 63 1.85 12.63 12.05
C PHE A 63 0.98 11.58 12.76
N GLU A 64 0.80 11.68 14.09
CA GLU A 64 0.13 10.68 14.93
C GLU A 64 -1.26 10.25 14.43
N ASP A 65 -2.04 11.22 13.96
CA ASP A 65 -3.41 10.97 13.48
C ASP A 65 -3.49 10.57 11.99
N ALA A 66 -2.35 10.35 11.33
CA ALA A 66 -2.28 10.06 9.91
C ALA A 66 -1.86 8.62 9.63
N SER A 67 -2.42 8.03 8.58
CA SER A 67 -1.96 6.78 7.99
C SER A 67 -1.44 7.02 6.57
N PHE A 68 -0.30 6.44 6.24
CA PHE A 68 0.39 6.66 4.97
C PHE A 68 0.44 5.38 4.16
N VAL A 69 -0.01 5.46 2.92
CA VAL A 69 0.09 4.38 1.95
C VAL A 69 1.41 4.52 1.18
N LEU A 70 2.16 3.42 1.08
CA LEU A 70 3.40 3.33 0.33
C LEU A 70 3.32 2.19 -0.69
N THR A 71 4.07 2.33 -1.77
CA THR A 71 4.36 1.23 -2.69
C THR A 71 5.82 0.83 -2.57
N LEU A 72 6.09 -0.48 -2.60
CA LEU A 72 7.43 -1.05 -2.64
C LEU A 72 7.56 -1.90 -3.92
N LYS A 73 8.58 -1.60 -4.74
CA LYS A 73 8.91 -2.39 -5.94
C LYS A 73 10.28 -3.01 -5.75
N PHE A 74 10.31 -4.34 -5.65
CA PHE A 74 11.54 -5.09 -5.42
C PHE A 74 12.21 -5.47 -6.73
N PRO A 75 13.56 -5.33 -6.84
CA PRO A 75 14.29 -5.77 -8.00
C PRO A 75 14.42 -7.31 -8.04
N GLN A 76 14.69 -7.86 -9.23
CA GLN A 76 14.81 -9.31 -9.42
C GLN A 76 16.01 -9.94 -8.69
N ASP A 77 16.99 -9.14 -8.36
CA ASP A 77 18.19 -9.54 -7.61
C ASP A 77 18.13 -9.17 -6.11
N TYR A 78 16.94 -8.80 -5.60
CA TYR A 78 16.72 -8.59 -4.17
C TYR A 78 17.21 -9.80 -3.36
N PRO A 79 17.92 -9.62 -2.26
CA PRO A 79 18.21 -8.39 -1.51
C PRO A 79 19.56 -7.72 -1.85
N ASN A 80 20.19 -8.02 -2.98
CA ASN A 80 21.47 -7.39 -3.35
C ASN A 80 21.31 -5.88 -3.60
N HIS A 81 20.14 -5.47 -4.14
CA HIS A 81 19.76 -4.06 -4.28
C HIS A 81 18.48 -3.77 -3.49
N PRO A 82 18.31 -2.53 -3.02
CA PRO A 82 17.12 -2.12 -2.29
C PRO A 82 15.88 -2.09 -3.18
N PRO A 83 14.67 -2.15 -2.57
CA PRO A 83 13.44 -1.82 -3.28
C PRO A 83 13.37 -0.32 -3.59
N VAL A 84 12.61 0.02 -4.63
CA VAL A 84 12.12 1.39 -4.82
C VAL A 84 10.90 1.56 -3.94
N VAL A 85 10.94 2.51 -3.00
CA VAL A 85 9.84 2.82 -2.08
C VAL A 85 9.36 4.24 -2.33
N LYS A 86 8.04 4.40 -2.42
CA LYS A 86 7.39 5.69 -2.59
C LYS A 86 6.15 5.81 -1.72
N PHE A 87 5.96 6.98 -1.14
CA PHE A 87 4.68 7.36 -0.58
C PHE A 87 3.68 7.58 -1.72
N VAL A 88 2.52 6.98 -1.63
CA VAL A 88 1.33 7.28 -2.46
C VAL A 88 0.59 8.46 -1.85
N THR A 89 0.43 8.41 -0.53
CA THR A 89 -0.10 9.50 0.28
C THR A 89 0.83 10.69 0.22
N LYS A 90 0.31 11.91 0.03
CA LYS A 90 1.11 13.14 0.03
C LYS A 90 1.67 13.40 1.43
N VAL A 91 2.96 13.70 1.54
CA VAL A 91 3.61 14.01 2.82
C VAL A 91 4.44 15.28 2.70
N PHE A 92 4.20 16.26 3.56
CA PHE A 92 5.03 17.44 3.66
C PHE A 92 6.17 17.19 4.64
N HIS A 93 7.36 16.80 4.11
CA HIS A 93 8.49 16.37 4.93
C HIS A 93 9.84 16.73 4.28
N PRO A 94 10.88 17.11 5.05
CA PRO A 94 12.20 17.45 4.50
C PRO A 94 12.82 16.41 3.58
N ASN A 95 12.61 15.12 3.87
CA ASN A 95 13.27 14.02 3.16
C ASN A 95 12.35 13.26 2.20
N ILE A 96 11.19 13.78 1.88
CA ILE A 96 10.25 13.19 0.91
C ILE A 96 10.07 14.15 -0.25
N TYR A 97 10.32 13.66 -1.47
CA TYR A 97 10.11 14.41 -2.71
C TYR A 97 8.63 14.56 -3.01
N MET A 98 8.29 15.53 -3.86
CA MET A 98 6.91 15.78 -4.29
C MET A 98 6.27 14.59 -5.02
N ASP A 99 7.09 13.70 -5.61
CA ASP A 99 6.64 12.46 -6.26
C ASP A 99 6.54 11.26 -5.31
N GLY A 100 6.66 11.50 -4.00
CA GLY A 100 6.63 10.48 -2.95
C GLY A 100 7.94 9.71 -2.75
N SER A 101 8.96 9.92 -3.57
CA SER A 101 10.27 9.27 -3.39
C SER A 101 10.94 9.71 -2.09
N ILE A 102 11.72 8.82 -1.49
CA ILE A 102 12.29 9.01 -0.15
C ILE A 102 13.81 9.20 -0.26
N CYS A 103 14.32 10.29 0.30
CA CYS A 103 15.75 10.49 0.49
C CYS A 103 16.18 9.86 1.83
N LEU A 104 16.53 8.59 1.79
CA LEU A 104 16.98 7.81 2.95
C LEU A 104 18.19 6.96 2.57
N ASP A 105 19.24 7.01 3.38
CA ASP A 105 20.54 6.41 3.07
C ASP A 105 20.48 4.87 2.93
N ILE A 106 19.64 4.19 3.72
CA ILE A 106 19.46 2.74 3.63
C ILE A 106 18.75 2.31 2.33
N LEU A 107 18.05 3.22 1.65
CA LEU A 107 17.48 2.98 0.31
C LEU A 107 18.48 3.29 -0.80
N GLN A 108 19.69 3.72 -0.47
CA GLN A 108 20.74 4.17 -1.39
C GLN A 108 22.06 3.45 -1.08
N HIS A 109 23.06 4.23 -0.65
CA HIS A 109 24.45 3.78 -0.47
C HIS A 109 24.71 2.99 0.83
N ARG A 110 23.77 3.00 1.79
CA ARG A 110 23.85 2.23 3.04
C ARG A 110 22.94 0.99 3.06
N TRP A 111 22.40 0.61 1.90
CA TRP A 111 21.65 -0.62 1.80
C TRP A 111 22.51 -1.84 2.19
N SER A 112 21.91 -2.77 2.89
CA SER A 112 22.51 -4.07 3.20
C SER A 112 21.49 -5.18 2.94
N ALA A 113 21.94 -6.29 2.35
CA ALA A 113 21.13 -7.47 2.13
C ALA A 113 20.62 -8.14 3.43
N SER A 114 21.14 -7.74 4.59
CA SER A 114 20.65 -8.17 5.90
C SER A 114 19.38 -7.44 6.35
N LEU A 115 19.09 -6.26 5.78
CA LEU A 115 17.86 -5.50 6.06
C LEU A 115 16.66 -6.25 5.47
N ASP A 116 15.66 -6.51 6.29
CA ASP A 116 14.37 -7.03 5.86
C ASP A 116 13.34 -5.93 5.65
N VAL A 117 12.17 -6.28 5.14
CA VAL A 117 11.08 -5.32 4.85
C VAL A 117 10.59 -4.67 6.13
N SER A 118 10.54 -5.40 7.25
CA SER A 118 10.11 -4.85 8.55
C SER A 118 11.05 -3.74 9.02
N THR A 119 12.36 -4.01 9.06
CA THR A 119 13.39 -3.02 9.45
C THR A 119 13.38 -1.80 8.54
N LEU A 120 13.17 -2.01 7.23
CA LEU A 120 13.07 -0.92 6.27
C LEU A 120 11.88 -0.01 6.58
N LEU A 121 10.68 -0.58 6.80
CA LEU A 121 9.47 0.19 7.09
C LEU A 121 9.56 0.91 8.45
N ILE A 122 10.13 0.27 9.47
CA ILE A 122 10.44 0.92 10.77
C ILE A 122 11.33 2.13 10.55
N SER A 123 12.38 2.01 9.73
CA SER A 123 13.30 3.12 9.45
C SER A 123 12.62 4.28 8.71
N ILE A 124 11.70 3.96 7.77
CA ILE A 124 10.91 4.98 7.07
C ILE A 124 9.94 5.67 8.04
N ARG A 125 9.29 4.92 8.92
CA ARG A 125 8.41 5.48 9.96
C ARG A 125 9.18 6.39 10.91
N SER A 126 10.37 5.98 11.33
CA SER A 126 11.25 6.80 12.20
C SER A 126 11.71 8.10 11.54
N LEU A 127 11.90 8.10 10.20
CA LEU A 127 12.27 9.30 9.45
C LEU A 127 11.22 10.41 9.59
N LEU A 128 9.93 10.06 9.75
CA LEU A 128 8.86 11.05 9.93
C LEU A 128 9.09 11.91 11.18
N THR A 129 9.60 11.33 12.27
CA THR A 129 9.87 12.05 13.52
C THR A 129 11.23 12.70 13.58
N ASP A 130 12.23 12.11 12.88
CA ASP A 130 13.62 12.58 12.91
C ASP A 130 14.12 12.89 11.48
N PRO A 131 13.69 14.01 10.90
CA PRO A 131 14.15 14.43 9.58
C PRO A 131 15.65 14.70 9.53
N ASN A 132 16.29 14.35 8.42
CA ASN A 132 17.66 14.76 8.12
C ASN A 132 17.66 16.03 7.24
N PRO A 133 17.77 17.23 7.82
CA PRO A 133 17.74 18.47 7.06
C PRO A 133 19.04 18.75 6.29
N ALA A 134 20.11 17.99 6.52
CA ALA A 134 21.37 18.16 5.80
C ALA A 134 21.31 17.58 4.37
N SER A 135 20.32 16.70 4.08
CA SER A 135 20.10 16.11 2.75
C SER A 135 18.61 16.25 2.35
N PRO A 136 18.16 17.48 2.08
CA PRO A 136 16.74 17.71 1.84
C PRO A 136 16.29 17.24 0.46
N ALA A 137 15.18 16.50 0.42
CA ALA A 137 14.40 16.20 -0.78
C ALA A 137 13.39 17.32 -1.09
N ASN A 138 12.91 17.99 -0.03
CA ASN A 138 12.00 19.14 -0.10
C ASN A 138 12.64 20.32 0.64
N SER A 139 13.15 21.29 -0.14
CA SER A 139 13.87 22.44 0.40
C SER A 139 12.97 23.38 1.21
N GLU A 140 11.67 23.51 0.85
CA GLU A 140 10.71 24.32 1.60
C GLU A 140 10.49 23.70 2.98
N ALA A 141 10.17 22.40 3.01
CA ALA A 141 9.94 21.69 4.26
C ALA A 141 11.20 21.73 5.16
N ALA A 142 12.39 21.55 4.60
CA ALA A 142 13.64 21.61 5.36
C ALA A 142 13.90 23.01 5.94
N MET A 143 13.68 24.05 5.17
CA MET A 143 13.83 25.44 5.60
C MET A 143 12.86 25.77 6.73
N LEU A 144 11.58 25.41 6.57
CA LEU A 144 10.57 25.62 7.61
C LEU A 144 10.89 24.80 8.87
N TYR A 145 11.29 23.54 8.71
CA TYR A 145 11.66 22.67 9.82
C TYR A 145 12.80 23.25 10.68
N GLN A 146 13.81 23.85 10.03
CA GLN A 146 14.99 24.41 10.72
C GLN A 146 14.75 25.81 11.30
N ASN A 147 14.05 26.68 10.58
CA ASN A 147 14.01 28.10 10.91
C ASN A 147 12.63 28.62 11.31
N HIS A 148 11.56 27.92 10.94
CA HIS A 148 10.17 28.36 11.15
C HIS A 148 9.28 27.19 11.60
N ARG A 149 9.61 26.58 12.75
CA ARG A 149 9.00 25.34 13.24
C ARG A 149 7.46 25.39 13.28
N ARG A 150 6.87 26.50 13.71
CA ARG A 150 5.41 26.67 13.76
C ARG A 150 4.76 26.63 12.37
N ASP A 151 5.43 27.20 11.37
CA ASP A 151 4.95 27.18 9.99
C ASP A 151 5.08 25.77 9.39
N TYR A 152 6.16 25.07 9.72
CA TYR A 152 6.32 23.65 9.36
C TYR A 152 5.15 22.82 9.92
N GLU A 153 4.88 22.91 11.23
CA GLU A 153 3.80 22.20 11.89
C GLU A 153 2.42 22.50 11.29
N ARG A 154 2.16 23.75 10.97
CA ARG A 154 0.93 24.17 10.29
C ARG A 154 0.81 23.51 8.91
N ARG A 155 1.90 23.51 8.11
CA ARG A 155 1.91 22.91 6.76
C ARG A 155 1.73 21.40 6.78
N VAL A 156 2.29 20.73 7.80
CA VAL A 156 2.07 19.28 8.00
C VAL A 156 0.60 19.01 8.28
N ARG A 157 -0.01 19.72 9.23
CA ARG A 157 -1.44 19.56 9.55
C ARG A 157 -2.34 19.85 8.34
N GLU A 158 -2.11 20.95 7.62
CA GLU A 158 -2.84 21.26 6.38
C GLU A 158 -2.75 20.12 5.35
N CYS A 159 -1.59 19.47 5.24
CA CYS A 159 -1.39 18.34 4.34
C CYS A 159 -2.18 17.10 4.79
N ILE A 160 -2.22 16.81 6.09
CA ILE A 160 -2.97 15.68 6.67
C ILE A 160 -4.48 15.93 6.55
N ASP A 161 -4.96 17.13 6.91
CA ASP A 161 -6.38 17.48 6.82
C ASP A 161 -6.92 17.35 5.38
N GLN A 162 -6.12 17.72 4.38
CA GLN A 162 -6.49 17.55 2.97
C GLN A 162 -6.65 16.07 2.57
N GLN A 163 -5.84 15.18 3.12
CA GLN A 163 -5.95 13.74 2.86
C GLN A 163 -7.23 13.15 3.45
N LEU A 164 -7.54 13.49 4.70
CA LEU A 164 -8.75 13.02 5.36
C LEU A 164 -10.02 13.43 4.59
N MET A 165 -10.02 14.64 3.99
CA MET A 165 -11.14 15.08 3.15
C MET A 165 -11.20 14.33 1.81
N GLU A 166 -10.06 14.03 1.18
CA GLU A 166 -10.00 13.26 -0.09
C GLU A 166 -10.46 11.80 0.11
N ASP A 167 -10.21 11.20 1.28
CA ASP A 167 -10.61 9.83 1.62
C ASP A 167 -12.12 9.74 1.89
N ASP A 168 -12.72 10.69 2.61
CA ASP A 168 -14.17 10.76 2.89
C ASP A 168 -14.99 10.89 1.59
N ASP A 169 -14.53 11.69 0.62
CA ASP A 169 -15.20 11.88 -0.67
C ASP A 169 -15.17 10.60 -1.54
N ASN A 170 -14.19 9.73 -1.38
CA ASN A 170 -14.06 8.47 -2.12
C ASN A 170 -14.94 7.35 -1.55
N ASP A 171 -15.15 7.30 -0.23
CA ASP A 171 -16.00 6.29 0.42
C ASP A 171 -17.49 6.46 0.06
N ASP A 172 -17.96 7.68 -0.17
CA ASP A 172 -19.35 7.96 -0.58
C ASP A 172 -19.65 7.48 -2.01
N VAL A 173 -18.68 7.49 -2.91
CA VAL A 173 -18.86 7.07 -4.32
C VAL A 173 -19.00 5.55 -4.46
N ASP A 174 -18.30 4.77 -3.65
CA ASP A 174 -18.38 3.30 -3.69
C ASP A 174 -19.68 2.77 -3.05
N ASN A 175 -20.29 3.50 -2.13
CA ASN A 175 -21.57 3.12 -1.51
C ASN A 175 -22.77 3.36 -2.44
N GLU A 176 -22.72 4.35 -3.32
CA GLU A 176 -23.80 4.58 -4.32
C GLU A 176 -23.81 3.51 -5.44
N LYS A 177 -22.65 2.98 -5.85
CA LYS A 177 -22.59 1.91 -6.86
C LYS A 177 -23.15 0.58 -6.38
N SER A 178 -23.05 0.29 -5.09
CA SER A 178 -23.55 -0.95 -4.48
C SER A 178 -25.07 -1.02 -4.36
N THR A 179 -25.77 0.11 -4.40
CA THR A 179 -27.25 0.19 -4.25
C THR A 179 -28.01 0.15 -5.57
N THR A 180 -27.38 0.45 -6.70
CA THR A 180 -28.04 0.45 -8.03
C THR A 180 -28.15 -0.93 -8.65
N ASP A 181 -27.27 -1.88 -8.33
CA ASP A 181 -27.31 -3.24 -8.90
C ASP A 181 -28.35 -4.18 -8.27
N LYS A 182 -28.97 -3.79 -7.13
CA LYS A 182 -30.03 -4.58 -6.48
C LYS A 182 -31.48 -4.27 -6.92
N LYS A 183 -31.70 -3.26 -7.75
CA LYS A 183 -33.07 -2.85 -8.17
C LYS A 183 -33.53 -3.39 -9.52
N ASN A 184 -32.71 -4.08 -10.30
CA ASN A 184 -33.05 -4.49 -11.65
C ASN A 184 -33.38 -5.98 -11.82
N ASN A 185 -33.68 -6.74 -10.76
CA ASN A 185 -34.00 -8.15 -10.90
C ASN A 185 -35.32 -8.57 -10.21
N ILE A 186 -36.37 -7.72 -10.29
CA ILE A 186 -37.75 -8.12 -9.96
C ILE A 186 -38.64 -7.53 -11.03
N SER A 187 -38.86 -8.27 -12.11
CA SER A 187 -40.03 -8.13 -12.98
C SER A 187 -40.23 -9.41 -13.79
N THR A 188 -41.36 -9.89 -13.62
CA THR A 188 -42.39 -10.54 -14.43
C THR A 188 -42.57 -12.02 -14.16
N THR A 189 -43.61 -12.31 -13.36
CA THR A 189 -44.52 -13.43 -13.60
C THR A 189 -45.96 -12.95 -13.37
N SER A 190 -46.59 -12.57 -14.45
CA SER A 190 -48.04 -12.36 -14.53
C SER A 190 -48.74 -13.72 -14.64
N THR A 191 -49.50 -14.08 -13.61
CA THR A 191 -50.43 -15.20 -13.68
C THR A 191 -51.87 -14.63 -13.68
N THR A 192 -52.50 -14.73 -14.85
CA THR A 192 -53.89 -14.46 -15.10
C THR A 192 -54.75 -15.50 -14.38
N THR A 193 -55.67 -15.08 -13.54
CA THR A 193 -56.73 -15.93 -13.04
C THR A 193 -58.04 -15.14 -13.13
N SER A 194 -58.93 -15.60 -14.03
CA SER A 194 -60.28 -15.10 -14.22
C SER A 194 -61.24 -15.54 -13.10
N PRO A 195 -62.25 -14.75 -12.72
CA PRO A 195 -63.23 -15.11 -11.69
C PRO A 195 -64.36 -16.00 -12.25
N PRO A 196 -64.99 -16.90 -11.46
CA PRO A 196 -66.18 -17.63 -11.85
C PRO A 196 -67.41 -16.79 -11.62
N ALA A 197 -68.39 -16.98 -12.55
CA ALA A 197 -69.68 -16.36 -12.58
C ALA A 197 -70.57 -16.81 -11.41
N ALA A 198 -71.43 -15.88 -10.99
CA ALA A 198 -72.55 -16.10 -10.11
C ALA A 198 -73.70 -16.77 -10.86
N SER A 199 -74.41 -17.68 -10.21
CA SER A 199 -75.79 -18.12 -10.58
C SER A 199 -76.56 -18.31 -9.29
N ASP A 200 -77.72 -17.65 -9.29
CA ASP A 200 -78.98 -17.79 -8.48
C ASP A 200 -78.80 -17.67 -6.92
#